data_74061a9098eb85f4b6168147b15ec31b
#
_entry.id   74061a9098eb85f4b6168147b15ec31b
#
_cell.length_a   1.000
_cell.length_b   1.000
_cell.length_c   1.000
_cell.angle_alpha   90.00
_cell.angle_beta   90.00
_cell.angle_gamma   90.00
#
_symmetry.space_group_name_H-M   'P 1'
#
loop_
_entity.id
_entity.type
_entity.pdbx_description
1 polymer ?
#
loop_
_entity_poly.entity_id
_entity_poly.type
_entity_poly.pdbx_seq_one_letter_code
_entity_poly.pdbx_strand_id
1 'polypeptide(L)'
;MTKNEIISTVKGLPSYVKDHWNTPNEGEYLTLKEMAAYTLTQAGSYVFLTASGIISFSAGYFCGAVMGIAAIDFSIINIISTIIGYVLMFMNPIGVLIYENHGRLTNKMKIFAHISYMGKLLIGIGCYFLPQGMFETVINGLPQLVGNILVTGAIWDYFNWFVRRNFCAKHGRFKPFVLLCGIPCALLISAIPYLPVQNLTYTNKLIVLHFAFTLMSYFYNNYTCVNTLVTFMTPNSQERQKLHSIVPIISGFFSSVVSMLLPILIATTGGYLSLTTYKVFIPIFTIIGSVMSLLAVFCKERVIEPPIEKRARVTFFKGAKNVLKNKYFWITNISNVIGQWHGLVGNLLSWWFVYSLRMEWFSGVAANIVVMGMTLGNILCPILTKRFQKRNILISFRGVTILTVLGIALAVKTENIIIFMVAMFLKNTISPVVDGVNVGLSADILTYHQWKYGERADAMAGVFGWFLNPVNVAIGYIMPWLLSMIGFTSDWDVLFDSQILNNVFSLYTWGSVIGLVLLTVPFIFYDLTREKHDMCVKELQERVKAIEETESEVASV
;
A
#
# COMPACT_ATOMS: atom_id res chain seq x y z
N MET A 1 30.28 -21.05 -1.58
CA MET A 1 31.38 -20.05 -1.50
C MET A 1 32.33 -20.46 -0.40
N THR A 2 33.62 -20.58 -0.70
CA THR A 2 34.67 -20.82 0.30
C THR A 2 34.93 -19.56 1.12
N LYS A 3 35.52 -19.70 2.31
CA LYS A 3 35.86 -18.56 3.18
C LYS A 3 36.75 -17.53 2.46
N ASN A 4 37.61 -17.98 1.56
CA ASN A 4 38.47 -17.09 0.76
C ASN A 4 37.71 -16.34 -0.34
N GLU A 5 36.70 -16.96 -0.95
CA GLU A 5 35.80 -16.28 -1.92
C GLU A 5 34.97 -15.19 -1.24
N ILE A 6 34.50 -15.43 -0.01
CA ILE A 6 33.78 -14.40 0.76
C ILE A 6 34.68 -13.21 1.06
N ILE A 7 35.91 -13.48 1.53
CA ILE A 7 36.89 -12.42 1.87
C ILE A 7 37.28 -11.60 0.62
N SER A 8 37.51 -12.25 -0.53
CA SER A 8 37.83 -11.57 -1.79
C SER A 8 36.65 -10.73 -2.30
N THR A 9 35.44 -11.23 -2.19
CA THR A 9 34.22 -10.50 -2.54
C THR A 9 34.04 -9.26 -1.66
N VAL A 10 34.22 -9.39 -0.35
CA VAL A 10 34.11 -8.25 0.59
C VAL A 10 35.20 -7.19 0.34
N LYS A 11 36.45 -7.61 0.03
CA LYS A 11 37.52 -6.68 -0.30
C LYS A 11 37.31 -5.96 -1.64
N GLY A 12 36.63 -6.58 -2.61
CA GLY A 12 36.29 -5.97 -3.90
C GLY A 12 35.06 -5.05 -3.84
N LEU A 13 34.27 -5.09 -2.77
CA LEU A 13 33.02 -4.35 -2.64
C LEU A 13 33.19 -2.81 -2.74
N PRO A 14 34.21 -2.18 -2.15
CA PRO A 14 34.39 -0.72 -2.27
C PRO A 14 34.70 -0.26 -3.70
N SER A 15 35.52 -1.01 -4.45
CA SER A 15 35.80 -0.69 -5.87
C SER A 15 34.56 -0.90 -6.72
N TYR A 16 33.85 -2.02 -6.56
CA TYR A 16 32.61 -2.29 -7.24
C TYR A 16 31.57 -1.18 -7.01
N VAL A 17 31.39 -0.74 -5.76
CA VAL A 17 30.46 0.35 -5.44
C VAL A 17 30.89 1.65 -6.13
N LYS A 18 32.18 1.97 -6.14
CA LYS A 18 32.70 3.18 -6.79
C LYS A 18 32.46 3.16 -8.31
N ASP A 19 32.71 2.02 -8.95
CA ASP A 19 32.60 1.87 -10.40
C ASP A 19 31.14 1.89 -10.87
N HIS A 20 30.22 1.29 -10.09
CA HIS A 20 28.80 1.17 -10.43
C HIS A 20 27.90 2.19 -9.74
N TRP A 21 28.44 3.15 -9.00
CA TRP A 21 27.64 4.18 -8.31
C TRP A 21 26.82 5.04 -9.27
N ASN A 22 27.40 5.46 -10.39
CA ASN A 22 26.75 6.27 -11.40
C ASN A 22 26.55 5.56 -12.76
N THR A 23 27.08 4.34 -12.92
CA THR A 23 26.99 3.55 -14.14
C THR A 23 26.29 2.23 -13.84
N PRO A 24 25.29 1.81 -14.64
CA PRO A 24 24.65 0.51 -14.44
C PRO A 24 25.61 -0.63 -14.80
N ASN A 25 25.37 -1.82 -14.25
CA ASN A 25 26.06 -3.02 -14.71
C ASN A 25 25.65 -3.37 -16.14
N GLU A 26 26.47 -4.19 -16.81
CA GLU A 26 26.17 -4.69 -18.14
C GLU A 26 24.85 -5.46 -18.16
N GLY A 27 23.90 -5.05 -19.02
CA GLY A 27 22.54 -5.60 -19.08
C GLY A 27 21.56 -5.12 -18.00
N GLU A 28 21.97 -4.23 -17.10
CA GLU A 28 21.09 -3.57 -16.12
C GLU A 28 20.80 -2.12 -16.53
N TYR A 29 19.66 -1.58 -16.08
CA TYR A 29 19.24 -0.19 -16.34
C TYR A 29 19.50 0.73 -15.13
N LEU A 30 19.58 0.17 -13.93
CA LEU A 30 19.66 0.92 -12.68
C LEU A 30 21.09 1.04 -12.20
N THR A 31 21.46 2.25 -11.78
CA THR A 31 22.71 2.52 -11.06
C THR A 31 22.54 2.20 -9.56
N LEU A 32 23.64 1.93 -8.86
CA LEU A 32 23.60 1.71 -7.40
C LEU A 32 23.04 2.93 -6.65
N LYS A 33 23.33 4.14 -7.13
CA LYS A 33 22.79 5.39 -6.59
C LYS A 33 21.27 5.44 -6.69
N GLU A 34 20.69 5.07 -7.83
CA GLU A 34 19.24 5.03 -8.01
C GLU A 34 18.57 3.96 -7.15
N MET A 35 19.22 2.79 -7.03
CA MET A 35 18.74 1.71 -6.17
C MET A 35 18.73 2.13 -4.70
N ALA A 36 19.81 2.75 -4.21
CA ALA A 36 19.91 3.25 -2.84
C ALA A 36 18.88 4.37 -2.59
N ALA A 37 18.75 5.31 -3.51
CA ALA A 37 17.80 6.41 -3.41
C ALA A 37 16.36 5.91 -3.35
N TYR A 38 15.98 4.99 -4.23
CA TYR A 38 14.65 4.38 -4.23
C TYR A 38 14.37 3.64 -2.92
N THR A 39 15.31 2.81 -2.48
CA THR A 39 15.15 1.98 -1.27
C THR A 39 14.97 2.85 -0.01
N LEU A 40 15.76 3.92 0.13
CA LEU A 40 15.64 4.85 1.24
C LEU A 40 14.35 5.67 1.16
N THR A 41 13.95 6.13 -0.03
CA THR A 41 12.66 6.82 -0.22
C THR A 41 11.49 5.93 0.17
N GLN A 42 11.54 4.67 -0.21
CA GLN A 42 10.52 3.68 0.14
C GLN A 42 10.52 3.39 1.65
N ALA A 43 11.69 3.29 2.28
CA ALA A 43 11.80 3.15 3.74
C ALA A 43 11.18 4.36 4.47
N GLY A 44 11.28 5.57 3.90
CA GLY A 44 10.61 6.76 4.41
C GLY A 44 9.08 6.62 4.45
N SER A 45 8.46 5.89 3.50
CA SER A 45 7.02 5.61 3.54
C SER A 45 6.63 4.72 4.72
N TYR A 46 7.46 3.79 5.12
CA TYR A 46 7.24 2.96 6.31
C TYR A 46 7.41 3.76 7.61
N VAL A 47 8.32 4.74 7.64
CA VAL A 47 8.44 5.66 8.78
C VAL A 47 7.18 6.50 8.92
N PHE A 48 6.63 7.03 7.83
CA PHE A 48 5.34 7.73 7.85
C PHE A 48 4.18 6.81 8.24
N LEU A 49 4.17 5.57 7.75
CA LEU A 49 3.16 4.57 8.12
C LEU A 49 3.18 4.32 9.64
N THR A 50 4.36 4.15 10.22
CA THR A 50 4.52 3.96 11.66
C THR A 50 4.03 5.17 12.44
N ALA A 51 4.46 6.38 12.06
CA ALA A 51 4.04 7.61 12.72
C ALA A 51 2.52 7.84 12.60
N SER A 52 1.94 7.67 11.41
CA SER A 52 0.49 7.80 11.19
C SER A 52 -0.32 6.71 11.87
N GLY A 53 0.21 5.49 11.98
CA GLY A 53 -0.41 4.38 12.68
C GLY A 53 -0.56 4.63 14.19
N ILE A 54 0.45 5.27 14.79
CA ILE A 54 0.44 5.62 16.22
C ILE A 54 -0.65 6.66 16.53
N ILE A 55 -0.86 7.64 15.65
CA ILE A 55 -1.90 8.67 15.80
C ILE A 55 -3.17 8.35 15.00
N SER A 56 -3.34 7.13 14.50
CA SER A 56 -4.44 6.77 13.59
C SER A 56 -5.81 7.25 14.06
N PHE A 57 -6.69 7.60 13.09
CA PHE A 57 -8.08 7.92 13.37
C PHE A 57 -8.86 6.64 13.67
N SER A 58 -8.68 6.14 14.87
CA SER A 58 -9.24 4.89 15.37
C SER A 58 -9.39 4.93 16.88
N ALA A 59 -10.04 3.94 17.45
CA ALA A 59 -10.20 3.76 18.91
C ALA A 59 -8.88 3.41 19.63
N GLY A 60 -7.72 3.79 19.08
CA GLY A 60 -6.40 3.60 19.70
C GLY A 60 -6.09 4.61 20.80
N TYR A 61 -4.88 4.53 21.36
CA TYR A 61 -4.46 5.38 22.48
C TYR A 61 -4.57 6.87 22.18
N PHE A 62 -4.16 7.33 20.99
CA PHE A 62 -4.18 8.77 20.68
C PHE A 62 -5.61 9.32 20.57
N CYS A 63 -6.40 8.83 19.62
CA CYS A 63 -7.74 9.38 19.40
C CYS A 63 -8.75 8.90 20.44
N GLY A 64 -8.68 7.65 20.88
CA GLY A 64 -9.59 7.10 21.89
C GLY A 64 -9.27 7.62 23.29
N ALA A 65 -8.10 7.28 23.82
CA ALA A 65 -7.76 7.57 25.22
C ALA A 65 -7.33 9.03 25.45
N VAL A 66 -6.43 9.60 24.62
CA VAL A 66 -5.90 10.96 24.85
C VAL A 66 -6.89 12.03 24.38
N MET A 67 -7.56 11.82 23.24
CA MET A 67 -8.53 12.77 22.70
C MET A 67 -9.96 12.51 23.19
N GLY A 68 -10.25 11.35 23.79
CA GLY A 68 -11.53 11.01 24.38
C GLY A 68 -12.66 10.82 23.37
N ILE A 69 -12.36 10.22 22.21
CA ILE A 69 -13.37 9.93 21.17
C ILE A 69 -13.87 8.50 21.35
N ALA A 70 -15.20 8.33 21.33
CA ALA A 70 -15.84 7.03 21.51
C ALA A 70 -15.55 6.08 20.33
N ALA A 71 -15.30 4.80 20.64
CA ALA A 71 -14.99 3.79 19.64
C ALA A 71 -16.09 3.60 18.59
N ILE A 72 -17.35 3.74 19.00
CA ILE A 72 -18.51 3.61 18.11
C ILE A 72 -18.51 4.67 17.00
N ASP A 73 -18.08 5.91 17.32
CA ASP A 73 -18.09 7.01 16.35
C ASP A 73 -17.08 6.78 15.22
N PHE A 74 -15.92 6.18 15.52
CA PHE A 74 -14.98 5.77 14.46
C PHE A 74 -15.61 4.77 13.50
N SER A 75 -16.37 3.79 14.02
CA SER A 75 -17.04 2.79 13.20
C SER A 75 -18.08 3.44 12.29
N ILE A 76 -18.91 4.33 12.84
CA ILE A 76 -19.94 5.06 12.07
C ILE A 76 -19.29 5.94 10.99
N ILE A 77 -18.25 6.70 11.33
CA ILE A 77 -17.54 7.57 10.38
C ILE A 77 -16.87 6.75 9.27
N ASN A 78 -16.28 5.60 9.58
CA ASN A 78 -15.67 4.74 8.58
C ASN A 78 -16.70 4.17 7.60
N ILE A 79 -17.88 3.78 8.08
CA ILE A 79 -19.00 3.33 7.23
C ILE A 79 -19.44 4.48 6.30
N ILE A 80 -19.68 5.66 6.85
CA ILE A 80 -20.10 6.84 6.08
C ILE A 80 -19.04 7.21 5.04
N SER A 81 -17.77 7.27 5.46
CA SER A 81 -16.64 7.56 4.57
C SER A 81 -16.53 6.55 3.42
N THR A 82 -16.77 5.28 3.70
CA THR A 82 -16.77 4.21 2.70
C THR A 82 -17.90 4.39 1.69
N ILE A 83 -19.12 4.68 2.15
CA ILE A 83 -20.28 4.91 1.28
C ILE A 83 -20.05 6.13 0.39
N ILE A 84 -19.61 7.25 0.98
CA ILE A 84 -19.33 8.48 0.21
C ILE A 84 -18.17 8.25 -0.76
N GLY A 85 -17.10 7.59 -0.32
CA GLY A 85 -15.97 7.24 -1.18
C GLY A 85 -16.39 6.39 -2.38
N TYR A 86 -17.31 5.45 -2.17
CA TYR A 86 -17.89 4.65 -3.25
C TYR A 86 -18.70 5.49 -4.23
N VAL A 87 -19.54 6.40 -3.73
CA VAL A 87 -20.31 7.33 -4.60
C VAL A 87 -19.37 8.24 -5.38
N LEU A 88 -18.35 8.81 -4.72
CA LEU A 88 -17.37 9.69 -5.37
C LEU A 88 -16.50 8.94 -6.40
N MET A 89 -16.35 7.63 -6.27
CA MET A 89 -15.60 6.83 -7.24
C MET A 89 -16.22 6.86 -8.64
N PHE A 90 -17.55 7.06 -8.77
CA PHE A 90 -18.19 7.27 -10.08
C PHE A 90 -17.78 8.59 -10.74
N MET A 91 -17.25 9.55 -9.97
CA MET A 91 -16.66 10.79 -10.49
C MET A 91 -15.17 10.62 -10.89
N ASN A 92 -14.55 9.48 -10.54
CA ASN A 92 -13.14 9.21 -10.77
C ASN A 92 -12.68 9.16 -12.25
N PRO A 93 -13.55 8.96 -13.27
CA PRO A 93 -13.13 9.03 -14.67
C PRO A 93 -12.31 10.26 -15.02
N ILE A 94 -12.61 11.41 -14.39
CA ILE A 94 -11.85 12.65 -14.60
C ILE A 94 -10.43 12.52 -14.06
N GLY A 95 -10.27 12.02 -12.83
CA GLY A 95 -8.96 11.78 -12.21
C GLY A 95 -8.10 10.80 -13.02
N VAL A 96 -8.72 9.73 -13.52
CA VAL A 96 -8.08 8.76 -14.40
C VAL A 96 -7.60 9.41 -15.70
N LEU A 97 -8.45 10.22 -16.36
CA LEU A 97 -8.08 10.92 -17.60
C LEU A 97 -6.97 11.95 -17.37
N ILE A 98 -6.98 12.65 -16.23
CA ILE A 98 -5.89 13.55 -15.85
C ILE A 98 -4.57 12.77 -15.70
N TYR A 99 -4.63 11.61 -15.07
CA TYR A 99 -3.47 10.74 -14.90
C TYR A 99 -2.93 10.25 -16.26
N GLU A 100 -3.77 9.61 -17.06
CA GLU A 100 -3.36 8.97 -18.32
C GLU A 100 -2.90 9.99 -19.38
N ASN A 101 -3.48 11.18 -19.40
CA ASN A 101 -3.12 12.24 -20.34
C ASN A 101 -2.18 13.31 -19.76
N HIS A 102 -1.52 13.06 -18.63
CA HIS A 102 -0.58 13.99 -17.96
C HIS A 102 -1.17 15.40 -17.76
N GLY A 103 -2.42 15.48 -17.36
CA GLY A 103 -3.13 16.74 -17.18
C GLY A 103 -3.59 17.46 -18.47
N ARG A 104 -3.37 16.86 -19.64
CA ARG A 104 -3.80 17.39 -20.94
C ARG A 104 -5.24 17.00 -21.22
N LEU A 105 -6.18 17.81 -20.80
CA LEU A 105 -7.59 17.60 -21.05
C LEU A 105 -8.08 18.44 -22.24
N THR A 106 -9.13 17.96 -22.93
CA THR A 106 -9.88 18.78 -23.90
C THR A 106 -10.61 19.92 -23.16
N ASN A 107 -10.96 21.00 -23.87
CA ASN A 107 -11.63 22.14 -23.22
C ASN A 107 -12.95 21.75 -22.54
N LYS A 108 -13.74 20.86 -23.16
CA LYS A 108 -14.98 20.34 -22.55
C LYS A 108 -14.69 19.57 -21.24
N MET A 109 -13.66 18.72 -21.24
CA MET A 109 -13.26 17.97 -20.04
C MET A 109 -12.68 18.87 -18.94
N LYS A 110 -11.95 19.94 -19.29
CA LYS A 110 -11.48 20.93 -18.31
C LYS A 110 -12.65 21.60 -17.60
N ILE A 111 -13.65 22.07 -18.37
CA ILE A 111 -14.86 22.68 -17.80
C ILE A 111 -15.58 21.70 -16.88
N PHE A 112 -15.78 20.47 -17.32
CA PHE A 112 -16.43 19.44 -16.52
C PHE A 112 -15.63 19.11 -15.24
N ALA A 113 -14.30 19.02 -15.30
CA ALA A 113 -13.45 18.86 -14.14
C ALA A 113 -13.59 20.02 -13.15
N HIS A 114 -13.54 21.26 -13.63
CA HIS A 114 -13.75 22.44 -12.77
C HIS A 114 -15.14 22.45 -12.12
N ILE A 115 -16.20 22.14 -12.87
CA ILE A 115 -17.56 22.07 -12.32
C ILE A 115 -17.63 20.98 -11.24
N SER A 116 -17.05 19.80 -11.49
CA SER A 116 -17.03 18.70 -10.51
C SER A 116 -16.26 19.07 -9.24
N TYR A 117 -15.07 19.65 -9.37
CA TYR A 117 -14.22 19.98 -8.22
C TYR A 117 -14.79 21.17 -7.43
N MET A 118 -15.25 22.20 -8.13
CA MET A 118 -15.90 23.35 -7.50
C MET A 118 -17.24 22.94 -6.87
N GLY A 119 -18.01 22.07 -7.53
CA GLY A 119 -19.23 21.50 -6.97
C GLY A 119 -18.99 20.75 -5.67
N LYS A 120 -17.99 19.87 -5.61
CA LYS A 120 -17.58 19.19 -4.36
C LYS A 120 -17.21 20.20 -3.28
N LEU A 121 -16.41 21.23 -3.62
CA LEU A 121 -15.98 22.26 -2.69
C LEU A 121 -17.16 23.05 -2.13
N LEU A 122 -18.04 23.54 -2.99
CA LEU A 122 -19.20 24.34 -2.60
C LEU A 122 -20.20 23.52 -1.78
N ILE A 123 -20.51 22.29 -2.19
CA ILE A 123 -21.39 21.39 -1.42
C ILE A 123 -20.74 21.09 -0.06
N GLY A 124 -19.44 20.77 -0.05
CA GLY A 124 -18.71 20.50 1.18
C GLY A 124 -18.69 21.68 2.14
N ILE A 125 -18.46 22.90 1.65
CA ILE A 125 -18.56 24.14 2.45
C ILE A 125 -20.00 24.34 2.92
N GLY A 126 -21.00 24.11 2.06
CA GLY A 126 -22.42 24.19 2.42
C GLY A 126 -22.79 23.28 3.60
N CYS A 127 -22.19 22.09 3.68
CA CYS A 127 -22.40 21.17 4.79
C CYS A 127 -21.99 21.75 6.16
N TYR A 128 -21.04 22.67 6.23
CA TYR A 128 -20.65 23.31 7.51
C TYR A 128 -21.69 24.31 8.03
N PHE A 129 -22.57 24.82 7.17
CA PHE A 129 -23.66 25.73 7.59
C PHE A 129 -24.91 24.98 8.05
N LEU A 130 -24.97 23.66 7.87
CA LEU A 130 -26.08 22.85 8.35
C LEU A 130 -26.00 22.63 9.87
N PRO A 131 -27.16 22.50 10.57
CA PRO A 131 -27.18 22.24 12.00
C PRO A 131 -26.47 20.91 12.36
N GLN A 132 -25.64 20.93 13.39
CA GLN A 132 -24.90 19.73 13.84
C GLN A 132 -25.84 18.59 14.28
N GLY A 133 -26.99 18.92 14.87
CA GLY A 133 -28.00 17.95 15.31
C GLY A 133 -28.91 17.39 14.23
N MET A 134 -28.72 17.75 12.95
CA MET A 134 -29.62 17.34 11.87
C MET A 134 -29.80 15.81 11.73
N PHE A 135 -28.76 15.03 12.09
CA PHE A 135 -28.76 13.57 12.07
C PHE A 135 -28.25 13.00 13.41
N GLU A 136 -28.70 13.57 14.51
CA GLU A 136 -28.26 13.22 15.87
C GLU A 136 -28.48 11.73 16.20
N THR A 137 -29.50 11.11 15.60
CA THR A 137 -29.78 9.67 15.76
C THR A 137 -28.68 8.76 15.21
N VAL A 138 -27.86 9.27 14.26
CA VAL A 138 -26.73 8.52 13.69
C VAL A 138 -25.43 8.98 14.34
N ILE A 139 -25.09 10.26 14.19
CA ILE A 139 -23.94 10.90 14.80
C ILE A 139 -24.09 12.43 14.75
N ASN A 140 -23.77 13.12 15.83
CA ASN A 140 -23.74 14.57 15.85
C ASN A 140 -22.62 15.11 14.94
N GLY A 141 -22.96 16.10 14.11
CA GLY A 141 -22.01 16.69 13.16
C GLY A 141 -21.86 15.90 11.85
N LEU A 142 -22.78 14.98 11.53
CA LEU A 142 -22.75 14.21 10.27
C LEU A 142 -22.59 15.10 9.03
N PRO A 143 -23.34 16.20 8.85
CA PRO A 143 -23.15 17.07 7.68
C PRO A 143 -21.72 17.59 7.57
N GLN A 144 -21.12 18.03 8.69
CA GLN A 144 -19.76 18.56 8.70
C GLN A 144 -18.69 17.47 8.44
N LEU A 145 -18.93 16.23 8.89
CA LEU A 145 -18.07 15.08 8.56
C LEU A 145 -18.11 14.75 7.06
N VAL A 146 -19.30 14.82 6.44
CA VAL A 146 -19.45 14.72 4.98
C VAL A 146 -18.76 15.90 4.29
N GLY A 147 -18.92 17.09 4.81
CA GLY A 147 -18.22 18.31 4.37
C GLY A 147 -16.70 18.12 4.35
N ASN A 148 -16.13 17.53 5.39
CA ASN A 148 -14.69 17.22 5.47
C ASN A 148 -14.23 16.36 4.28
N ILE A 149 -14.95 15.30 3.95
CA ILE A 149 -14.60 14.38 2.84
C ILE A 149 -14.65 15.13 1.50
N LEU A 150 -15.68 15.94 1.30
CA LEU A 150 -15.87 16.66 0.05
C LEU A 150 -14.85 17.78 -0.14
N VAL A 151 -14.60 18.58 0.90
CA VAL A 151 -13.64 19.70 0.86
C VAL A 151 -12.21 19.18 0.69
N THR A 152 -11.79 18.21 1.50
CA THR A 152 -10.44 17.64 1.38
C THR A 152 -10.24 16.93 0.05
N GLY A 153 -11.27 16.23 -0.44
CA GLY A 153 -11.28 15.63 -1.78
C GLY A 153 -11.15 16.67 -2.90
N ALA A 154 -11.83 17.79 -2.81
CA ALA A 154 -11.72 18.88 -3.80
C ALA A 154 -10.32 19.52 -3.77
N ILE A 155 -9.76 19.79 -2.60
CA ILE A 155 -8.39 20.29 -2.43
C ILE A 155 -7.41 19.32 -3.09
N TRP A 156 -7.59 18.03 -2.84
CA TRP A 156 -6.75 17.00 -3.44
C TRP A 156 -6.89 16.95 -4.97
N ASP A 157 -8.08 17.01 -5.50
CA ASP A 157 -8.34 16.96 -6.94
C ASP A 157 -7.63 18.11 -7.69
N TYR A 158 -7.71 19.34 -7.16
CA TYR A 158 -6.99 20.49 -7.71
C TYR A 158 -5.48 20.35 -7.60
N PHE A 159 -4.97 19.88 -6.45
CA PHE A 159 -3.55 19.64 -6.25
C PHE A 159 -3.02 18.58 -7.23
N ASN A 160 -3.74 17.46 -7.37
CA ASN A 160 -3.38 16.38 -8.29
C ASN A 160 -3.32 16.91 -9.75
N TRP A 161 -4.33 17.66 -10.17
CA TRP A 161 -4.34 18.25 -11.51
C TRP A 161 -3.18 19.22 -11.71
N PHE A 162 -2.90 20.09 -10.76
CA PHE A 162 -1.77 21.03 -10.78
C PHE A 162 -0.43 20.30 -10.94
N VAL A 163 -0.19 19.28 -10.12
CA VAL A 163 1.05 18.49 -10.17
C VAL A 163 1.18 17.75 -11.50
N ARG A 164 0.12 17.10 -11.96
CA ARG A 164 0.13 16.36 -13.24
C ARG A 164 0.44 17.28 -14.42
N ARG A 165 -0.16 18.42 -14.46
CA ARG A 165 0.01 19.37 -15.58
C ARG A 165 1.39 20.01 -15.61
N ASN A 166 1.91 20.45 -14.47
CA ASN A 166 3.09 21.29 -14.42
C ASN A 166 4.39 20.50 -14.22
N PHE A 167 4.34 19.37 -13.51
CA PHE A 167 5.54 18.63 -13.12
C PHE A 167 5.64 17.26 -13.80
N CYS A 168 4.54 16.50 -13.91
CA CYS A 168 4.61 15.16 -14.45
C CYS A 168 4.94 15.10 -15.94
N ALA A 169 4.63 16.15 -16.70
CA ALA A 169 4.99 16.23 -18.11
C ALA A 169 6.51 16.28 -18.35
N LYS A 170 7.28 16.80 -17.37
CA LYS A 170 8.73 17.02 -17.50
C LYS A 170 9.59 16.05 -16.69
N HIS A 171 9.08 15.56 -15.56
CA HIS A 171 9.89 14.84 -14.56
C HIS A 171 9.43 13.40 -14.29
N GLY A 172 8.45 12.90 -15.05
CA GLY A 172 7.93 11.54 -14.89
C GLY A 172 6.54 11.49 -14.22
N ARG A 173 5.92 10.30 -14.18
CA ARG A 173 4.54 10.12 -13.73
C ARG A 173 4.39 10.13 -12.21
N PHE A 174 5.34 9.53 -11.48
CA PHE A 174 5.26 9.28 -10.03
C PHE A 174 6.25 10.09 -9.20
N LYS A 175 7.46 10.29 -9.71
CA LYS A 175 8.51 11.04 -9.02
C LYS A 175 8.06 12.40 -8.47
N PRO A 176 7.33 13.26 -9.23
CA PRO A 176 6.85 14.53 -8.71
C PRO A 176 5.90 14.38 -7.52
N PHE A 177 5.05 13.34 -7.50
CA PHE A 177 4.17 13.11 -6.36
C PHE A 177 4.93 12.70 -5.10
N VAL A 178 5.92 11.81 -5.22
CA VAL A 178 6.75 11.42 -4.08
C VAL A 178 7.43 12.63 -3.46
N LEU A 179 7.98 13.52 -4.29
CA LEU A 179 8.67 14.72 -3.81
C LEU A 179 7.72 15.77 -3.22
N LEU A 180 6.59 16.02 -3.90
CA LEU A 180 5.66 17.08 -3.49
C LEU A 180 4.68 16.65 -2.40
N CYS A 181 4.43 15.35 -2.21
CA CYS A 181 3.56 14.85 -1.14
C CYS A 181 4.33 14.53 0.15
N GLY A 182 5.62 14.20 0.09
CA GLY A 182 6.40 13.79 1.25
C GLY A 182 6.47 14.85 2.35
N ILE A 183 6.81 16.09 2.01
CA ILE A 183 6.90 17.20 2.97
C ILE A 183 5.52 17.57 3.54
N PRO A 184 4.47 17.83 2.73
CA PRO A 184 3.13 18.10 3.27
C PRO A 184 2.59 16.96 4.13
N CYS A 185 2.84 15.70 3.77
CA CYS A 185 2.47 14.54 4.58
C CYS A 185 3.12 14.61 5.97
N ALA A 186 4.43 14.86 6.03
CA ALA A 186 5.16 15.00 7.29
C ALA A 186 4.62 16.14 8.16
N LEU A 187 4.36 17.30 7.54
CA LEU A 187 3.81 18.46 8.24
C LEU A 187 2.43 18.17 8.81
N LEU A 188 1.55 17.54 8.03
CA LEU A 188 0.20 17.18 8.47
C LEU A 188 0.23 16.16 9.61
N ILE A 189 1.03 15.10 9.49
CA ILE A 189 1.19 14.11 10.56
C ILE A 189 1.71 14.77 11.83
N SER A 190 2.74 15.64 11.72
CA SER A 190 3.32 16.34 12.87
C SER A 190 2.38 17.35 13.50
N ALA A 191 1.51 17.99 12.72
CA ALA A 191 0.60 19.02 13.20
C ALA A 191 -0.56 18.45 14.03
N ILE A 192 -1.02 17.22 13.76
CA ILE A 192 -2.18 16.64 14.44
C ILE A 192 -2.08 16.67 15.97
N PRO A 193 -0.98 16.26 16.63
CA PRO A 193 -0.87 16.33 18.09
C PRO A 193 -0.85 17.76 18.66
N TYR A 194 -0.59 18.76 17.83
CA TYR A 194 -0.55 20.17 18.24
C TYR A 194 -1.87 20.90 18.03
N LEU A 195 -2.86 20.27 17.39
CA LEU A 195 -4.16 20.89 17.20
C LEU A 195 -4.80 21.25 18.56
N PRO A 196 -5.33 22.47 18.73
CA PRO A 196 -5.90 22.93 20.01
C PRO A 196 -7.32 22.39 20.21
N VAL A 197 -7.48 21.07 20.09
CA VAL A 197 -8.81 20.41 20.12
C VAL A 197 -9.32 20.08 21.52
N GLN A 198 -8.45 20.16 22.56
CA GLN A 198 -8.82 19.77 23.91
C GLN A 198 -9.92 20.64 24.52
N ASN A 199 -9.96 21.92 24.16
CA ASN A 199 -10.94 22.89 24.68
C ASN A 199 -12.22 22.96 23.83
N LEU A 200 -12.33 22.15 22.77
CA LEU A 200 -13.49 22.11 21.89
C LEU A 200 -14.58 21.18 22.46
N THR A 201 -15.83 21.46 22.09
CA THR A 201 -16.93 20.52 22.31
C THR A 201 -16.64 19.19 21.63
N TYR A 202 -17.20 18.09 22.12
CA TYR A 202 -16.97 16.75 21.58
C TYR A 202 -17.16 16.68 20.05
N THR A 203 -18.28 17.22 19.55
CA THR A 203 -18.60 17.22 18.12
C THR A 203 -17.59 18.05 17.31
N ASN A 204 -17.21 19.23 17.79
CA ASN A 204 -16.23 20.08 17.09
C ASN A 204 -14.84 19.43 17.10
N LYS A 205 -14.45 18.78 18.18
CA LYS A 205 -13.20 17.99 18.26
C LYS A 205 -13.18 16.90 17.21
N LEU A 206 -14.27 16.15 17.10
CA LEU A 206 -14.44 15.08 16.12
C LEU A 206 -14.31 15.59 14.68
N ILE A 207 -15.00 16.70 14.37
CA ILE A 207 -14.98 17.34 13.05
C ILE A 207 -13.56 17.79 12.66
N VAL A 208 -12.87 18.48 13.57
CA VAL A 208 -11.50 19.00 13.31
C VAL A 208 -10.49 17.87 13.13
N LEU A 209 -10.53 16.86 14.01
CA LEU A 209 -9.64 15.70 13.86
C LEU A 209 -9.93 14.94 12.57
N HIS A 210 -11.20 14.67 12.27
CA HIS A 210 -11.57 13.99 11.02
C HIS A 210 -11.10 14.76 9.78
N PHE A 211 -11.20 16.10 9.76
CA PHE A 211 -10.67 16.93 8.68
C PHE A 211 -9.16 16.74 8.51
N ALA A 212 -8.41 16.86 9.61
CA ALA A 212 -6.96 16.75 9.59
C ALA A 212 -6.49 15.35 9.11
N PHE A 213 -7.13 14.29 9.63
CA PHE A 213 -6.80 12.92 9.22
C PHE A 213 -7.20 12.61 7.77
N THR A 214 -8.34 13.11 7.31
CA THR A 214 -8.77 12.93 5.92
C THR A 214 -7.81 13.63 4.95
N LEU A 215 -7.42 14.87 5.26
CA LEU A 215 -6.44 15.61 4.46
C LEU A 215 -5.08 14.90 4.46
N MET A 216 -4.59 14.49 5.62
CA MET A 216 -3.36 13.71 5.76
C MET A 216 -3.39 12.44 4.90
N SER A 217 -4.50 11.71 4.92
CA SER A 217 -4.67 10.45 4.18
C SER A 217 -4.52 10.64 2.67
N TYR A 218 -5.00 11.75 2.10
CA TYR A 218 -4.80 12.04 0.69
C TYR A 218 -3.32 12.22 0.34
N PHE A 219 -2.57 12.99 1.13
CA PHE A 219 -1.13 13.17 0.88
C PHE A 219 -0.34 11.89 1.12
N TYR A 220 -0.65 11.15 2.18
CA TYR A 220 -0.01 9.88 2.49
C TYR A 220 -0.25 8.82 1.40
N ASN A 221 -1.50 8.60 1.01
CA ASN A 221 -1.85 7.61 -0.01
C ASN A 221 -1.19 7.91 -1.37
N ASN A 222 -0.97 9.20 -1.67
CA ASN A 222 -0.29 9.58 -2.91
C ASN A 222 1.23 9.59 -2.78
N TYR A 223 1.77 9.80 -1.59
CA TYR A 223 3.18 9.53 -1.33
C TYR A 223 3.51 8.03 -1.51
N THR A 224 2.62 7.13 -1.12
CA THR A 224 2.81 5.68 -1.32
C THR A 224 2.84 5.25 -2.79
N CYS A 225 2.61 6.15 -3.75
CA CYS A 225 2.87 5.89 -5.17
C CYS A 225 4.36 5.57 -5.44
N VAL A 226 5.25 5.82 -4.49
CA VAL A 226 6.64 5.33 -4.51
C VAL A 226 6.70 3.81 -4.71
N ASN A 227 5.73 3.06 -4.20
CA ASN A 227 5.63 1.61 -4.44
C ASN A 227 5.53 1.25 -5.94
N THR A 228 4.87 2.12 -6.72
CA THR A 228 4.69 1.94 -8.14
C THR A 228 5.86 2.52 -8.94
N LEU A 229 6.63 3.45 -8.37
CA LEU A 229 7.75 4.12 -9.04
C LEU A 229 8.76 3.10 -9.63
N VAL A 230 9.01 1.99 -8.94
CA VAL A 230 9.94 0.95 -9.41
C VAL A 230 9.54 0.36 -10.77
N THR A 231 8.25 0.29 -11.07
CA THR A 231 7.75 -0.24 -12.35
C THR A 231 8.09 0.68 -13.54
N PHE A 232 8.42 1.94 -13.24
CA PHE A 232 8.80 2.96 -14.21
C PHE A 232 10.31 3.26 -14.22
N MET A 233 11.05 2.80 -13.20
CA MET A 233 12.49 2.99 -13.14
C MET A 233 13.25 2.04 -14.07
N THR A 234 12.75 0.82 -14.23
CA THR A 234 13.38 -0.18 -15.10
C THR A 234 12.34 -1.06 -15.80
N PRO A 235 12.54 -1.37 -17.10
CA PRO A 235 11.76 -2.38 -17.80
C PRO A 235 12.14 -3.81 -17.39
N ASN A 236 13.33 -4.01 -16.78
CA ASN A 236 13.85 -5.32 -16.39
C ASN A 236 13.12 -5.87 -15.16
N SER A 237 12.39 -6.96 -15.33
CA SER A 237 11.62 -7.62 -14.29
C SER A 237 12.47 -8.15 -13.14
N GLN A 238 13.72 -8.55 -13.40
CA GLN A 238 14.65 -9.04 -12.37
C GLN A 238 15.15 -7.91 -11.48
N GLU A 239 15.47 -6.74 -12.06
CA GLU A 239 15.86 -5.56 -11.28
C GLU A 239 14.71 -5.08 -10.39
N ARG A 240 13.46 -5.07 -10.90
CA ARG A 240 12.27 -4.73 -10.10
C ARG A 240 12.13 -5.66 -8.89
N GLN A 241 12.29 -6.97 -9.08
CA GLN A 241 12.21 -7.92 -7.98
C GLN A 241 13.36 -7.79 -6.98
N LYS A 242 14.58 -7.53 -7.47
CA LYS A 242 15.76 -7.27 -6.63
C LYS A 242 15.49 -6.07 -5.70
N LEU A 243 15.01 -4.95 -6.25
CA LEU A 243 14.64 -3.78 -5.47
C LEU A 243 13.53 -4.09 -4.46
N HIS A 244 12.49 -4.78 -4.91
CA HIS A 244 11.35 -5.13 -4.07
C HIS A 244 11.72 -6.05 -2.90
N SER A 245 12.79 -6.82 -3.04
CA SER A 245 13.33 -7.68 -1.97
C SER A 245 14.26 -6.92 -1.01
N ILE A 246 14.99 -5.91 -1.49
CA ILE A 246 15.90 -5.11 -0.65
C ILE A 246 15.12 -4.12 0.22
N VAL A 247 14.05 -3.52 -0.31
CA VAL A 247 13.25 -2.51 0.39
C VAL A 247 12.73 -2.99 1.76
N PRO A 248 12.07 -4.15 1.90
CA PRO A 248 11.57 -4.61 3.20
C PRO A 248 12.68 -4.85 4.23
N ILE A 249 13.87 -5.25 3.79
CA ILE A 249 15.03 -5.46 4.68
C ILE A 249 15.44 -4.14 5.31
N ILE A 250 15.61 -3.10 4.48
CA ILE A 250 16.03 -1.78 4.97
C ILE A 250 14.89 -1.10 5.74
N SER A 251 13.65 -1.22 5.28
CA SER A 251 12.49 -0.69 5.99
C SER A 251 12.28 -1.39 7.33
N GLY A 252 12.50 -2.69 7.41
CA GLY A 252 12.49 -3.47 8.65
C GLY A 252 13.53 -3.00 9.66
N PHE A 253 14.73 -2.65 9.20
CA PHE A 253 15.75 -2.04 10.05
C PHE A 253 15.27 -0.72 10.67
N PHE A 254 14.74 0.21 9.86
CA PHE A 254 14.19 1.47 10.36
C PHE A 254 13.00 1.26 11.29
N SER A 255 12.10 0.34 10.97
CA SER A 255 10.98 -0.02 11.84
C SER A 255 11.45 -0.60 13.19
N SER A 256 12.51 -1.40 13.19
CA SER A 256 13.11 -1.95 14.42
C SER A 256 13.74 -0.85 15.27
N VAL A 257 14.45 0.11 14.66
CA VAL A 257 14.99 1.28 15.36
C VAL A 257 13.88 2.11 16.00
N VAL A 258 12.78 2.36 15.27
CA VAL A 258 11.61 3.06 15.80
C VAL A 258 11.02 2.31 16.99
N SER A 259 10.81 1.02 16.85
CA SER A 259 10.25 0.16 17.93
C SER A 259 11.14 0.09 19.17
N MET A 260 12.45 0.20 19.00
CA MET A 260 13.41 0.24 20.12
C MET A 260 13.42 1.60 20.84
N LEU A 261 13.30 2.70 20.08
CA LEU A 261 13.29 4.05 20.64
C LEU A 261 11.96 4.40 21.31
N LEU A 262 10.86 3.80 20.85
CA LEU A 262 9.51 4.10 21.33
C LEU A 262 9.34 3.93 22.85
N PRO A 263 9.73 2.80 23.49
CA PRO A 263 9.60 2.64 24.95
C PRO A 263 10.41 3.68 25.75
N ILE A 264 11.60 4.05 25.24
CA ILE A 264 12.46 5.06 25.89
C ILE A 264 11.78 6.43 25.87
N LEU A 265 11.25 6.83 24.71
CA LEU A 265 10.54 8.10 24.56
C LEU A 265 9.27 8.14 25.40
N ILE A 266 8.52 7.03 25.46
CA ILE A 266 7.30 6.91 26.26
C ILE A 266 7.62 7.05 27.76
N ALA A 267 8.66 6.37 28.24
CA ALA A 267 9.07 6.43 29.64
C ALA A 267 9.50 7.85 30.05
N THR A 268 10.13 8.61 29.15
CA THR A 268 10.62 9.97 29.44
C THR A 268 9.56 11.06 29.27
N THR A 269 8.45 10.79 28.57
CA THR A 269 7.44 11.80 28.20
C THR A 269 6.09 11.62 28.89
N GLY A 270 5.96 10.65 29.81
CA GLY A 270 4.78 10.48 30.65
C GLY A 270 3.79 9.40 30.20
N GLY A 271 4.22 8.47 29.33
CA GLY A 271 3.44 7.29 28.93
C GLY A 271 2.57 7.49 27.69
N TYR A 272 1.88 6.42 27.28
CA TYR A 272 0.98 6.43 26.10
C TYR A 272 -0.25 7.34 26.25
N LEU A 273 -0.65 7.67 27.48
CA LEU A 273 -1.80 8.52 27.76
C LEU A 273 -1.43 10.01 27.79
N SER A 274 -0.14 10.35 27.68
CA SER A 274 0.34 11.72 27.68
C SER A 274 0.38 12.31 26.26
N LEU A 275 -0.30 13.44 26.05
CA LEU A 275 -0.23 14.18 24.78
C LEU A 275 1.20 14.63 24.45
N THR A 276 2.03 14.89 25.46
CA THR A 276 3.44 15.29 25.30
C THR A 276 4.24 14.22 24.57
N THR A 277 3.98 12.94 24.82
CA THR A 277 4.61 11.82 24.12
C THR A 277 4.43 11.95 22.61
N TYR A 278 3.22 12.20 22.14
CA TYR A 278 2.92 12.34 20.71
C TYR A 278 3.52 13.61 20.12
N LYS A 279 3.52 14.73 20.87
CA LYS A 279 4.14 15.98 20.42
C LYS A 279 5.64 15.86 20.21
N VAL A 280 6.33 15.05 21.01
CA VAL A 280 7.78 14.83 20.86
C VAL A 280 8.08 13.75 19.82
N PHE A 281 7.39 12.61 19.92
CA PHE A 281 7.68 11.43 19.12
C PHE A 281 7.38 11.64 17.62
N ILE A 282 6.20 12.15 17.28
CA ILE A 282 5.74 12.22 15.91
C ILE A 282 6.62 13.11 15.03
N PRO A 283 6.99 14.35 15.42
CA PRO A 283 7.86 15.19 14.61
C PRO A 283 9.24 14.60 14.34
N ILE A 284 9.83 13.88 15.30
CA ILE A 284 11.15 13.24 15.11
C ILE A 284 11.09 12.27 13.92
N PHE A 285 10.08 11.38 13.89
CA PHE A 285 9.95 10.38 12.84
C PHE A 285 9.54 11.00 11.49
N THR A 286 8.68 12.00 11.51
CA THR A 286 8.27 12.68 10.27
C THR A 286 9.39 13.49 9.62
N ILE A 287 10.30 14.07 10.40
CA ILE A 287 11.52 14.72 9.87
C ILE A 287 12.40 13.68 9.16
N ILE A 288 12.63 12.52 9.78
CA ILE A 288 13.41 11.44 9.16
C ILE A 288 12.75 11.00 7.86
N GLY A 289 11.44 10.73 7.88
CA GLY A 289 10.68 10.36 6.69
C GLY A 289 10.74 11.41 5.58
N SER A 290 10.71 12.71 5.93
CA SER A 290 10.83 13.83 4.99
C SER A 290 12.18 13.83 4.28
N VAL A 291 13.26 13.73 5.03
CA VAL A 291 14.63 13.67 4.46
C VAL A 291 14.75 12.47 3.52
N MET A 292 14.23 11.32 3.92
CA MET A 292 14.24 10.12 3.08
C MET A 292 13.41 10.31 1.81
N SER A 293 12.27 10.99 1.88
CA SER A 293 11.42 11.24 0.71
C SER A 293 12.09 12.11 -0.36
N LEU A 294 12.95 13.07 0.05
CA LEU A 294 13.69 13.92 -0.87
C LEU A 294 14.72 13.17 -1.72
N LEU A 295 15.18 12.00 -1.28
CA LEU A 295 16.09 11.16 -2.06
C LEU A 295 15.49 10.67 -3.38
N ALA A 296 14.16 10.71 -3.53
CA ALA A 296 13.49 10.44 -4.80
C ALA A 296 13.97 11.34 -5.97
N VAL A 297 14.62 12.46 -5.69
CA VAL A 297 15.27 13.32 -6.69
C VAL A 297 16.22 12.52 -7.58
N PHE A 298 16.92 11.55 -7.01
CA PHE A 298 17.90 10.73 -7.74
C PHE A 298 17.28 9.58 -8.52
N CYS A 299 15.99 9.25 -8.34
CA CYS A 299 15.30 8.24 -9.12
C CYS A 299 14.99 8.77 -10.53
N LYS A 300 15.22 7.93 -11.56
CA LYS A 300 14.86 8.25 -12.94
C LYS A 300 13.79 7.28 -13.44
N GLU A 301 12.74 7.82 -14.04
CA GLU A 301 11.72 7.02 -14.73
C GLU A 301 12.16 6.77 -16.17
N ARG A 302 12.19 5.48 -16.58
CA ARG A 302 12.59 5.01 -17.92
C ARG A 302 11.46 4.18 -18.52
N VAL A 303 10.43 4.85 -18.99
CA VAL A 303 9.27 4.16 -19.59
C VAL A 303 9.51 4.00 -21.08
N ILE A 304 9.25 2.79 -21.60
CA ILE A 304 9.25 2.51 -23.04
C ILE A 304 7.94 3.06 -23.62
N GLU A 305 7.90 4.35 -23.86
CA GLU A 305 6.73 5.02 -24.44
C GLU A 305 7.19 6.14 -25.41
N PRO A 306 6.44 6.40 -26.47
CA PRO A 306 6.74 7.54 -27.34
C PRO A 306 6.68 8.86 -26.58
N PRO A 307 7.34 9.93 -27.07
CA PRO A 307 7.29 11.25 -26.45
C PRO A 307 5.85 11.71 -26.17
N ILE A 308 5.64 12.40 -25.04
CA ILE A 308 4.30 12.77 -24.55
C ILE A 308 3.48 13.52 -25.62
N GLU A 309 4.15 14.29 -26.47
CA GLU A 309 3.51 15.10 -27.53
C GLU A 309 2.84 14.27 -28.61
N LYS A 310 3.35 13.07 -28.84
CA LYS A 310 2.92 12.15 -29.92
C LYS A 310 2.00 11.03 -29.44
N ARG A 311 1.77 10.93 -28.12
CA ARG A 311 0.86 9.92 -27.57
C ARG A 311 -0.57 10.22 -27.96
N ALA A 312 -1.29 9.22 -28.47
CA ALA A 312 -2.72 9.30 -28.66
C ALA A 312 -3.41 9.56 -27.33
N ARG A 313 -4.37 10.49 -27.29
CA ARG A 313 -5.16 10.75 -26.07
C ARG A 313 -6.00 9.53 -25.73
N VAL A 314 -5.83 9.04 -24.52
CA VAL A 314 -6.63 7.93 -24.01
C VAL A 314 -8.03 8.43 -23.70
N THR A 315 -9.05 7.75 -24.24
CA THR A 315 -10.45 7.98 -23.88
C THR A 315 -10.86 6.99 -22.82
N PHE A 316 -11.56 7.46 -21.77
CA PHE A 316 -11.91 6.63 -20.61
C PHE A 316 -12.64 5.34 -21.00
N PHE A 317 -13.70 5.42 -21.79
CA PHE A 317 -14.50 4.24 -22.14
C PHE A 317 -13.73 3.20 -22.97
N LYS A 318 -12.86 3.66 -23.88
CA LYS A 318 -12.01 2.75 -24.67
C LYS A 318 -10.97 2.07 -23.77
N GLY A 319 -10.27 2.83 -22.93
CA GLY A 319 -9.28 2.29 -22.02
C GLY A 319 -9.90 1.33 -20.99
N ALA A 320 -11.03 1.71 -20.36
CA ALA A 320 -11.76 0.84 -19.44
C ALA A 320 -12.22 -0.46 -20.09
N LYS A 321 -12.76 -0.40 -21.33
CA LYS A 321 -13.15 -1.60 -22.09
C LYS A 321 -11.95 -2.52 -22.38
N ASN A 322 -10.79 -1.95 -22.71
CA ASN A 322 -9.58 -2.72 -23.00
C ASN A 322 -9.04 -3.40 -21.74
N VAL A 323 -9.05 -2.69 -20.61
CA VAL A 323 -8.65 -3.24 -19.30
C VAL A 323 -9.58 -4.37 -18.87
N LEU A 324 -10.89 -4.19 -18.98
CA LEU A 324 -11.88 -5.23 -18.65
C LEU A 324 -11.81 -6.46 -19.56
N LYS A 325 -11.31 -6.33 -20.80
CA LYS A 325 -11.06 -7.46 -21.70
C LYS A 325 -9.79 -8.24 -21.36
N ASN A 326 -8.90 -7.69 -20.56
CA ASN A 326 -7.64 -8.34 -20.23
C ASN A 326 -7.83 -9.30 -19.04
N LYS A 327 -7.83 -10.62 -19.33
CA LYS A 327 -8.03 -11.67 -18.33
C LYS A 327 -7.05 -11.62 -17.15
N TYR A 328 -5.82 -11.13 -17.37
CA TYR A 328 -4.81 -11.08 -16.31
C TYR A 328 -5.15 -10.06 -15.21
N PHE A 329 -5.80 -8.94 -15.56
CA PHE A 329 -6.32 -8.02 -14.56
C PHE A 329 -7.41 -8.65 -13.69
N TRP A 330 -8.31 -9.45 -14.28
CA TRP A 330 -9.33 -10.18 -13.51
C TRP A 330 -8.68 -11.18 -12.54
N ILE A 331 -7.70 -11.97 -13.00
CA ILE A 331 -6.99 -12.95 -12.17
C ILE A 331 -6.39 -12.27 -10.93
N THR A 332 -5.67 -11.17 -11.11
CA THR A 332 -5.01 -10.47 -9.99
C THR A 332 -6.00 -9.76 -9.08
N ASN A 333 -7.02 -9.09 -9.64
CA ASN A 333 -7.99 -8.36 -8.83
C ASN A 333 -8.90 -9.29 -8.01
N ILE A 334 -9.40 -10.38 -8.59
CA ILE A 334 -10.17 -11.39 -7.85
C ILE A 334 -9.32 -11.99 -6.72
N SER A 335 -8.06 -12.32 -7.02
CA SER A 335 -7.15 -12.82 -6.00
C SER A 335 -6.92 -11.79 -4.89
N ASN A 336 -6.77 -10.51 -5.20
CA ASN A 336 -6.60 -9.46 -4.19
C ASN A 336 -7.83 -9.31 -3.28
N VAL A 337 -9.04 -9.40 -3.83
CA VAL A 337 -10.30 -9.38 -3.05
C VAL A 337 -10.35 -10.55 -2.06
N ILE A 338 -10.03 -11.75 -2.53
CA ILE A 338 -9.97 -12.93 -1.67
C ILE A 338 -8.84 -12.79 -0.63
N GLY A 339 -7.74 -12.12 -1.00
CA GLY A 339 -6.63 -11.81 -0.10
C GLY A 339 -7.04 -10.97 1.12
N GLN A 340 -8.04 -10.08 0.99
CA GLN A 340 -8.56 -9.31 2.12
C GLN A 340 -9.14 -10.24 3.21
N TRP A 341 -9.90 -11.25 2.83
CA TRP A 341 -10.40 -12.27 3.74
C TRP A 341 -9.27 -12.96 4.52
N HIS A 342 -8.23 -13.41 3.80
CA HIS A 342 -7.09 -14.08 4.43
C HIS A 342 -6.36 -13.17 5.44
N GLY A 343 -6.25 -11.87 5.14
CA GLY A 343 -5.68 -10.88 6.05
C GLY A 343 -6.51 -10.71 7.34
N LEU A 344 -7.84 -10.61 7.22
CA LEU A 344 -8.75 -10.47 8.37
C LEU A 344 -8.66 -11.67 9.30
N VAL A 345 -8.70 -12.89 8.74
CA VAL A 345 -8.59 -14.13 9.51
C VAL A 345 -7.22 -14.23 10.19
N GLY A 346 -6.16 -13.77 9.54
CA GLY A 346 -4.79 -13.78 10.07
C GLY A 346 -4.63 -13.02 11.38
N ASN A 347 -5.40 -11.95 11.59
CA ASN A 347 -5.35 -11.13 12.80
C ASN A 347 -5.80 -11.89 14.07
N LEU A 348 -6.65 -12.92 13.95
CA LEU A 348 -7.14 -13.70 15.08
C LEU A 348 -6.02 -14.46 15.80
N LEU A 349 -4.91 -14.72 15.13
CA LEU A 349 -3.80 -15.47 15.71
C LEU A 349 -3.14 -14.76 16.89
N SER A 350 -3.18 -13.42 16.92
CA SER A 350 -2.63 -12.64 18.03
C SER A 350 -3.32 -12.90 19.36
N TRP A 351 -4.58 -13.34 19.34
CA TRP A 351 -5.37 -13.64 20.54
C TRP A 351 -4.87 -14.87 21.29
N TRP A 352 -4.14 -15.76 20.63
CA TRP A 352 -3.54 -16.93 21.28
C TRP A 352 -2.55 -16.57 22.38
N PHE A 353 -1.74 -15.53 22.18
CA PHE A 353 -0.74 -15.10 23.16
C PHE A 353 -1.37 -14.57 24.44
N VAL A 354 -2.48 -13.84 24.31
CA VAL A 354 -3.15 -13.16 25.41
C VAL A 354 -4.07 -14.12 26.16
N TYR A 355 -4.96 -14.81 25.44
CA TYR A 355 -6.08 -15.54 26.03
C TYR A 355 -5.81 -17.03 26.28
N SER A 356 -4.94 -17.68 25.48
CA SER A 356 -4.55 -19.08 25.70
C SER A 356 -3.28 -19.20 26.51
N LEU A 357 -2.16 -18.68 25.98
CA LEU A 357 -0.86 -18.80 26.65
C LEU A 357 -0.71 -17.90 27.88
N ARG A 358 -1.50 -16.82 27.98
CA ARG A 358 -1.35 -15.78 29.03
C ARG A 358 0.07 -15.22 29.12
N MET A 359 0.77 -15.15 27.99
CA MET A 359 2.15 -14.71 27.85
C MET A 359 2.25 -13.56 26.85
N GLU A 360 1.74 -12.38 27.21
CA GLU A 360 1.74 -11.19 26.33
C GLU A 360 3.14 -10.84 25.82
N TRP A 361 4.16 -10.97 26.69
CA TRP A 361 5.56 -10.72 26.32
C TRP A 361 6.06 -11.61 25.18
N PHE A 362 5.50 -12.81 25.04
CA PHE A 362 5.88 -13.74 23.96
C PHE A 362 5.48 -13.23 22.59
N SER A 363 4.49 -12.34 22.48
CA SER A 363 4.15 -11.67 21.23
C SER A 363 5.34 -10.90 20.64
N GLY A 364 6.18 -10.30 21.49
CA GLY A 364 7.41 -9.63 21.08
C GLY A 364 8.46 -10.60 20.54
N VAL A 365 8.61 -11.79 21.14
CA VAL A 365 9.49 -12.85 20.61
C VAL A 365 8.98 -13.35 19.27
N ALA A 366 7.69 -13.61 19.17
CA ALA A 366 7.05 -14.03 17.93
C ALA A 366 7.24 -12.98 16.81
N ALA A 367 7.14 -11.69 17.12
CA ALA A 367 7.38 -10.61 16.17
C ALA A 367 8.82 -10.63 15.61
N ASN A 368 9.83 -10.91 16.44
CA ASN A 368 11.22 -11.05 15.96
C ASN A 368 11.39 -12.27 15.03
N ILE A 369 10.75 -13.40 15.32
CA ILE A 369 10.76 -14.58 14.45
C ILE A 369 10.12 -14.26 13.09
N VAL A 370 9.02 -13.50 13.10
CA VAL A 370 8.37 -12.99 11.88
C VAL A 370 9.36 -12.18 11.05
N VAL A 371 10.06 -11.21 11.65
CA VAL A 371 11.04 -10.35 10.96
C VAL A 371 12.20 -11.18 10.39
N MET A 372 12.73 -12.13 11.13
CA MET A 372 13.80 -13.03 10.65
C MET A 372 13.33 -13.86 9.45
N GLY A 373 12.13 -14.44 9.51
CA GLY A 373 11.54 -15.16 8.39
C GLY A 373 11.35 -14.27 7.17
N MET A 374 10.77 -13.07 7.35
CA MET A 374 10.57 -12.11 6.27
C MET A 374 11.88 -11.69 5.61
N THR A 375 12.93 -11.49 6.38
CA THR A 375 14.27 -11.15 5.86
C THR A 375 14.81 -12.27 4.96
N LEU A 376 14.72 -13.50 5.42
CA LEU A 376 15.15 -14.67 4.63
C LEU A 376 14.30 -14.82 3.35
N GLY A 377 12.99 -14.66 3.43
CA GLY A 377 12.09 -14.72 2.29
C GLY A 377 12.40 -13.66 1.23
N ASN A 378 12.70 -12.44 1.64
CA ASN A 378 13.10 -11.35 0.75
C ASN A 378 14.43 -11.66 0.02
N ILE A 379 15.38 -12.30 0.68
CA ILE A 379 16.64 -12.75 0.07
C ILE A 379 16.39 -13.88 -0.94
N LEU A 380 15.49 -14.81 -0.61
CA LEU A 380 15.17 -15.96 -1.47
C LEU A 380 14.36 -15.56 -2.72
N CYS A 381 13.53 -14.52 -2.65
CA CYS A 381 12.64 -14.11 -3.74
C CYS A 381 13.36 -13.92 -5.08
N PRO A 382 14.41 -13.10 -5.23
CA PRO A 382 15.10 -12.92 -6.50
C PRO A 382 15.82 -14.18 -6.98
N ILE A 383 16.30 -15.04 -6.06
CA ILE A 383 16.97 -16.30 -6.40
C ILE A 383 15.98 -17.28 -7.03
N LEU A 384 14.80 -17.41 -6.43
CA LEU A 384 13.76 -18.31 -6.90
C LEU A 384 13.15 -17.84 -8.23
N THR A 385 12.87 -16.54 -8.35
CA THR A 385 12.28 -15.96 -9.56
C THR A 385 13.25 -15.96 -10.76
N LYS A 386 14.55 -16.04 -10.51
CA LYS A 386 15.54 -16.25 -11.58
C LYS A 386 15.48 -17.67 -12.17
N ARG A 387 15.16 -18.68 -11.34
CA ARG A 387 15.19 -20.11 -11.74
C ARG A 387 13.82 -20.64 -12.16
N PHE A 388 12.75 -20.18 -11.56
CA PHE A 388 11.41 -20.71 -11.74
C PHE A 388 10.47 -19.65 -12.31
N GLN A 389 9.40 -20.09 -13.00
CA GLN A 389 8.34 -19.22 -13.47
C GLN A 389 7.54 -18.66 -12.28
N LYS A 390 7.20 -17.39 -12.33
CA LYS A 390 6.46 -16.65 -11.27
C LYS A 390 5.17 -17.36 -10.86
N ARG A 391 4.38 -17.84 -11.82
CA ARG A 391 3.14 -18.61 -11.58
C ARG A 391 3.40 -19.84 -10.70
N ASN A 392 4.42 -20.63 -11.06
CA ASN A 392 4.70 -21.89 -10.36
C ASN A 392 5.17 -21.63 -8.92
N ILE A 393 6.00 -20.60 -8.71
CA ILE A 393 6.39 -20.16 -7.38
C ILE A 393 5.14 -19.83 -6.56
N LEU A 394 4.24 -19.02 -7.10
CA LEU A 394 3.06 -18.55 -6.40
C LEU A 394 2.15 -19.71 -5.98
N ILE A 395 1.86 -20.65 -6.89
CA ILE A 395 1.00 -21.81 -6.61
C ILE A 395 1.65 -22.73 -5.58
N SER A 396 2.95 -23.09 -5.78
CA SER A 396 3.66 -24.01 -4.89
C SER A 396 3.83 -23.42 -3.48
N PHE A 397 4.23 -22.15 -3.38
CA PHE A 397 4.47 -21.52 -2.10
C PHE A 397 3.18 -21.26 -1.32
N ARG A 398 2.06 -20.96 -1.98
CA ARG A 398 0.74 -20.93 -1.32
C ARG A 398 0.32 -22.31 -0.80
N GLY A 399 0.62 -23.37 -1.53
CA GLY A 399 0.44 -24.74 -1.05
C GLY A 399 1.25 -25.03 0.22
N VAL A 400 2.52 -24.62 0.25
CA VAL A 400 3.34 -24.75 1.47
C VAL A 400 2.81 -23.87 2.61
N THR A 401 2.26 -22.67 2.31
CA THR A 401 1.61 -21.83 3.33
C THR A 401 0.42 -22.53 3.98
N ILE A 402 -0.37 -23.31 3.24
CA ILE A 402 -1.44 -24.13 3.82
C ILE A 402 -0.88 -25.12 4.85
N LEU A 403 0.23 -25.79 4.54
CA LEU A 403 0.88 -26.70 5.48
C LEU A 403 1.38 -25.98 6.73
N THR A 404 1.92 -24.78 6.60
CA THR A 404 2.34 -23.98 7.77
C THR A 404 1.16 -23.53 8.63
N VAL A 405 0.00 -23.18 8.02
CA VAL A 405 -1.23 -22.86 8.76
C VAL A 405 -1.74 -24.07 9.54
N LEU A 406 -1.71 -25.25 8.95
CA LEU A 406 -2.06 -26.51 9.66
C LEU A 406 -1.07 -26.80 10.79
N GLY A 407 0.23 -26.51 10.59
CA GLY A 407 1.24 -26.59 11.64
C GLY A 407 0.99 -25.63 12.80
N ILE A 408 0.57 -24.40 12.52
CA ILE A 408 0.13 -23.42 13.54
C ILE A 408 -1.10 -23.93 14.29
N ALA A 409 -2.08 -24.49 13.59
CA ALA A 409 -3.29 -25.05 14.21
C ALA A 409 -2.95 -26.21 15.15
N LEU A 410 -2.01 -27.08 14.74
CA LEU A 410 -1.50 -28.16 15.60
C LEU A 410 -0.80 -27.59 16.82
N ALA A 411 0.04 -26.58 16.67
CA ALA A 411 0.75 -25.90 17.75
C ALA A 411 -0.21 -25.28 18.77
N VAL A 412 -1.25 -24.60 18.30
CA VAL A 412 -2.30 -24.01 19.14
C VAL A 412 -3.03 -25.11 19.92
N LYS A 413 -3.42 -26.21 19.25
CA LYS A 413 -4.15 -27.32 19.89
C LYS A 413 -3.32 -28.07 20.93
N THR A 414 -2.01 -28.18 20.71
CA THR A 414 -1.06 -28.90 21.61
C THR A 414 -0.34 -27.96 22.57
N GLU A 415 -0.63 -26.65 22.53
CA GLU A 415 0.05 -25.58 23.28
C GLU A 415 1.60 -25.64 23.14
N ASN A 416 2.08 -26.14 21.99
CA ASN A 416 3.49 -26.34 21.75
C ASN A 416 4.12 -25.12 21.07
N ILE A 417 4.82 -24.31 21.86
CA ILE A 417 5.49 -23.09 21.43
C ILE A 417 6.55 -23.35 20.35
N ILE A 418 7.27 -24.48 20.40
CA ILE A 418 8.34 -24.79 19.43
C ILE A 418 7.74 -25.02 18.05
N ILE A 419 6.68 -25.84 17.95
CA ILE A 419 5.97 -26.08 16.68
C ILE A 419 5.43 -24.75 16.14
N PHE A 420 4.88 -23.92 17.01
CA PHE A 420 4.39 -22.58 16.64
C PHE A 420 5.50 -21.73 16.05
N MET A 421 6.65 -21.62 16.72
CA MET A 421 7.80 -20.81 16.28
C MET A 421 8.30 -21.25 14.90
N VAL A 422 8.46 -22.56 14.70
CA VAL A 422 8.91 -23.13 13.41
C VAL A 422 7.90 -22.86 12.30
N ALA A 423 6.60 -23.09 12.56
CA ALA A 423 5.55 -22.86 11.57
C ALA A 423 5.41 -21.37 11.22
N MET A 424 5.51 -20.48 12.20
CA MET A 424 5.51 -19.02 12.00
C MET A 424 6.74 -18.55 11.23
N PHE A 425 7.93 -19.04 11.54
CA PHE A 425 9.13 -18.72 10.79
C PHE A 425 9.00 -19.12 9.32
N LEU A 426 8.57 -20.37 9.04
CA LEU A 426 8.35 -20.85 7.68
C LEU A 426 7.28 -20.05 6.95
N LYS A 427 6.13 -19.79 7.57
CA LYS A 427 5.05 -18.96 6.99
C LYS A 427 5.57 -17.59 6.58
N ASN A 428 6.33 -16.94 7.47
CA ASN A 428 6.84 -15.60 7.22
C ASN A 428 8.09 -15.58 6.30
N THR A 429 8.74 -16.70 6.08
CA THR A 429 9.75 -16.86 5.02
C THR A 429 9.08 -16.97 3.63
N ILE A 430 7.91 -17.58 3.55
CA ILE A 430 7.18 -17.78 2.29
C ILE A 430 6.46 -16.50 1.84
N SER A 431 5.84 -15.76 2.77
CA SER A 431 5.02 -14.60 2.45
C SER A 431 5.73 -13.57 1.56
N PRO A 432 6.95 -13.09 1.86
CA PRO A 432 7.64 -12.10 1.03
C PRO A 432 7.98 -12.61 -0.37
N VAL A 433 8.20 -13.92 -0.52
CA VAL A 433 8.44 -14.51 -1.86
C VAL A 433 7.17 -14.38 -2.70
N VAL A 434 6.00 -14.70 -2.13
CA VAL A 434 4.70 -14.58 -2.80
C VAL A 434 4.39 -13.11 -3.12
N ASP A 435 4.63 -12.21 -2.19
CA ASP A 435 4.37 -10.78 -2.35
C ASP A 435 5.26 -10.16 -3.44
N GLY A 436 6.55 -10.47 -3.45
CA GLY A 436 7.48 -10.04 -4.48
C GLY A 436 7.11 -10.57 -5.87
N VAL A 437 6.64 -11.81 -5.96
CA VAL A 437 6.12 -12.39 -7.20
C VAL A 437 4.87 -11.65 -7.66
N ASN A 438 3.91 -11.37 -6.78
CA ASN A 438 2.67 -10.65 -7.11
C ASN A 438 2.94 -9.27 -7.70
N VAL A 439 3.89 -8.52 -7.13
CA VAL A 439 4.29 -7.21 -7.67
C VAL A 439 4.92 -7.35 -9.05
N GLY A 440 5.79 -8.36 -9.22
CA GLY A 440 6.37 -8.66 -10.52
C GLY A 440 5.33 -9.02 -11.57
N LEU A 441 4.30 -9.79 -11.22
CA LEU A 441 3.18 -10.15 -12.10
C LEU A 441 2.36 -8.91 -12.50
N SER A 442 2.06 -8.03 -11.54
CA SER A 442 1.30 -6.80 -11.81
C SER A 442 2.00 -5.91 -12.84
N ALA A 443 3.33 -5.78 -12.75
CA ALA A 443 4.11 -5.03 -13.73
C ALA A 443 4.13 -5.69 -15.12
N ASP A 444 4.23 -7.04 -15.17
CA ASP A 444 4.21 -7.79 -16.41
C ASP A 444 2.85 -7.67 -17.14
N ILE A 445 1.74 -7.63 -16.38
CA ILE A 445 0.39 -7.44 -16.91
C ILE A 445 0.24 -6.07 -17.57
N LEU A 446 0.80 -5.02 -16.98
CA LEU A 446 0.78 -3.66 -17.55
C LEU A 446 1.58 -3.61 -18.86
N THR A 447 2.74 -4.26 -18.91
CA THR A 447 3.56 -4.36 -20.12
C THR A 447 2.83 -5.13 -21.23
N TYR A 448 2.22 -6.27 -20.91
CA TYR A 448 1.38 -7.04 -21.84
C TYR A 448 0.19 -6.23 -22.35
N HIS A 449 -0.47 -5.47 -21.46
CA HIS A 449 -1.58 -4.61 -21.85
C HIS A 449 -1.15 -3.55 -22.86
N GLN A 450 -0.02 -2.88 -22.60
CA GLN A 450 0.57 -1.89 -23.51
C GLN A 450 0.91 -2.49 -24.87
N TRP A 451 1.51 -3.69 -24.88
CA TRP A 451 1.84 -4.41 -26.13
C TRP A 451 0.59 -4.71 -26.97
N LYS A 452 -0.48 -5.19 -26.29
CA LYS A 452 -1.69 -5.66 -26.97
C LYS A 452 -2.60 -4.55 -27.45
N TYR A 453 -2.74 -3.48 -26.65
CA TYR A 453 -3.72 -2.41 -26.89
C TYR A 453 -3.08 -1.07 -27.31
N GLY A 454 -1.77 -0.97 -27.29
CA GLY A 454 -1.02 0.24 -27.66
C GLY A 454 -1.08 1.38 -26.64
N GLU A 455 -1.75 1.17 -25.51
CA GLU A 455 -1.89 2.15 -24.42
C GLU A 455 -1.49 1.52 -23.09
N ARG A 456 -0.81 2.28 -22.24
CA ARG A 456 -0.51 1.87 -20.88
C ARG A 456 -1.60 2.41 -19.95
N ALA A 457 -2.32 1.51 -19.32
CA ALA A 457 -3.54 1.82 -18.58
C ALA A 457 -3.35 1.63 -17.07
N ASP A 458 -2.35 2.29 -16.49
CA ASP A 458 -2.00 2.15 -15.06
C ASP A 458 -3.15 2.59 -14.14
N ALA A 459 -3.75 3.75 -14.41
CA ALA A 459 -4.87 4.26 -13.63
C ALA A 459 -6.21 3.65 -14.03
N MET A 460 -6.35 3.19 -15.29
CA MET A 460 -7.58 2.54 -15.77
C MET A 460 -7.86 1.22 -15.05
N ALA A 461 -6.84 0.55 -14.53
CA ALA A 461 -7.00 -0.65 -13.70
C ALA A 461 -7.89 -0.38 -12.46
N GLY A 462 -7.97 0.87 -11.99
CA GLY A 462 -8.87 1.28 -10.91
C GLY A 462 -10.36 1.08 -11.21
N VAL A 463 -10.76 0.89 -12.48
CA VAL A 463 -12.15 0.55 -12.86
C VAL A 463 -12.62 -0.75 -12.18
N PHE A 464 -11.71 -1.70 -11.90
CA PHE A 464 -12.06 -2.89 -11.16
C PHE A 464 -12.62 -2.60 -9.76
N GLY A 465 -12.19 -1.51 -9.12
CA GLY A 465 -12.74 -1.06 -7.85
C GLY A 465 -14.25 -0.82 -7.91
N TRP A 466 -14.80 -0.39 -9.03
CA TRP A 466 -16.24 -0.17 -9.18
C TRP A 466 -17.07 -1.44 -8.95
N PHE A 467 -16.51 -2.58 -9.34
CA PHE A 467 -17.17 -3.89 -9.21
C PHE A 467 -16.78 -4.62 -7.93
N LEU A 468 -15.54 -4.44 -7.48
CA LEU A 468 -14.95 -5.26 -6.42
C LEU A 468 -14.96 -4.59 -5.04
N ASN A 469 -15.01 -3.25 -4.95
CA ASN A 469 -15.10 -2.57 -3.65
C ASN A 469 -16.33 -2.96 -2.83
N PRO A 470 -17.56 -3.10 -3.40
CA PRO A 470 -18.70 -3.59 -2.63
C PRO A 470 -18.45 -4.97 -2.03
N VAL A 471 -17.74 -5.84 -2.76
CA VAL A 471 -17.36 -7.17 -2.27
C VAL A 471 -16.35 -7.08 -1.14
N ASN A 472 -15.36 -6.19 -1.25
CA ASN A 472 -14.39 -5.93 -0.17
C ASN A 472 -15.07 -5.43 1.11
N VAL A 473 -16.03 -4.51 0.97
CA VAL A 473 -16.83 -4.02 2.10
C VAL A 473 -17.63 -5.15 2.72
N ALA A 474 -18.31 -5.96 1.91
CA ALA A 474 -19.06 -7.10 2.39
C ALA A 474 -18.19 -8.11 3.15
N ILE A 475 -16.99 -8.42 2.64
CA ILE A 475 -16.00 -9.27 3.31
C ILE A 475 -15.63 -8.70 4.68
N GLY A 476 -15.44 -7.38 4.79
CA GLY A 476 -15.15 -6.72 6.05
C GLY A 476 -16.22 -6.90 7.12
N TYR A 477 -17.50 -6.98 6.71
CA TYR A 477 -18.63 -7.23 7.62
C TYR A 477 -18.88 -8.70 7.94
N ILE A 478 -18.46 -9.62 7.08
CA ILE A 478 -18.63 -11.06 7.33
C ILE A 478 -17.85 -11.51 8.58
N MET A 479 -16.66 -10.95 8.82
CA MET A 479 -15.83 -11.37 9.95
C MET A 479 -16.47 -11.12 11.34
N PRO A 480 -16.94 -9.90 11.67
CA PRO A 480 -17.67 -9.65 12.93
C PRO A 480 -18.92 -10.52 13.07
N TRP A 481 -19.64 -10.76 11.97
CA TRP A 481 -20.80 -11.64 11.96
C TRP A 481 -20.44 -13.10 12.30
N LEU A 482 -19.37 -13.63 11.69
CA LEU A 482 -18.88 -14.98 12.02
C LEU A 482 -18.42 -15.09 13.47
N LEU A 483 -17.72 -14.07 13.97
CA LEU A 483 -17.28 -14.02 15.37
C LEU A 483 -18.48 -14.02 16.31
N SER A 484 -19.55 -13.29 16.01
CA SER A 484 -20.77 -13.29 16.82
C SER A 484 -21.47 -14.65 16.83
N MET A 485 -21.45 -15.39 15.70
CA MET A 485 -22.02 -16.75 15.62
C MET A 485 -21.28 -17.77 16.48
N ILE A 486 -19.99 -17.60 16.70
CA ILE A 486 -19.19 -18.49 17.56
C ILE A 486 -19.17 -18.06 19.03
N GLY A 487 -19.98 -17.04 19.39
CA GLY A 487 -20.17 -16.59 20.75
C GLY A 487 -19.27 -15.43 21.19
N PHE A 488 -18.44 -14.85 20.30
CA PHE A 488 -17.70 -13.63 20.58
C PHE A 488 -18.62 -12.42 20.50
N THR A 489 -18.72 -11.69 21.61
CA THR A 489 -19.51 -10.45 21.73
C THR A 489 -18.56 -9.23 21.83
N SER A 490 -19.10 -8.08 22.23
CA SER A 490 -18.29 -6.90 22.55
C SER A 490 -17.48 -7.04 23.85
N ASP A 491 -17.80 -8.04 24.66
CA ASP A 491 -17.08 -8.38 25.89
C ASP A 491 -15.88 -9.29 25.54
N TRP A 492 -14.68 -8.80 25.76
CA TRP A 492 -13.44 -9.52 25.48
C TRP A 492 -13.12 -10.60 26.50
N ASP A 493 -13.72 -10.54 27.72
CA ASP A 493 -13.53 -11.54 28.77
C ASP A 493 -14.11 -12.90 28.37
N VAL A 494 -15.04 -12.91 27.42
CA VAL A 494 -15.60 -14.15 26.82
C VAL A 494 -14.50 -15.00 26.13
N LEU A 495 -13.40 -14.41 25.69
CA LEU A 495 -12.28 -15.13 25.09
C LEU A 495 -11.45 -15.97 26.08
N PHE A 496 -11.67 -15.79 27.39
CA PHE A 496 -11.12 -16.69 28.41
C PHE A 496 -11.87 -18.02 28.50
N ASP A 497 -13.07 -18.13 27.87
CA ASP A 497 -13.74 -19.41 27.69
C ASP A 497 -13.01 -20.24 26.63
N SER A 498 -12.52 -21.41 27.02
CA SER A 498 -11.76 -22.30 26.16
C SER A 498 -12.55 -22.80 24.95
N GLN A 499 -13.88 -22.93 25.06
CA GLN A 499 -14.73 -23.38 23.93
C GLN A 499 -14.82 -22.29 22.88
N ILE A 500 -15.06 -21.04 23.28
CA ILE A 500 -15.14 -19.88 22.37
C ILE A 500 -13.79 -19.65 21.71
N LEU A 501 -12.70 -19.71 22.47
CA LEU A 501 -11.35 -19.54 21.95
C LEU A 501 -10.98 -20.63 20.95
N ASN A 502 -11.34 -21.88 21.20
CA ASN A 502 -11.16 -22.99 20.24
C ASN A 502 -11.96 -22.77 18.94
N ASN A 503 -13.17 -22.24 19.03
CA ASN A 503 -13.96 -21.90 17.86
C ASN A 503 -13.30 -20.78 17.04
N VAL A 504 -12.72 -19.75 17.70
CA VAL A 504 -11.94 -18.68 17.04
C VAL A 504 -10.75 -19.26 16.29
N PHE A 505 -9.99 -20.18 16.90
CA PHE A 505 -8.85 -20.80 16.22
C PHE A 505 -9.24 -21.76 15.12
N SER A 506 -10.39 -22.42 15.24
CA SER A 506 -10.98 -23.20 14.15
C SER A 506 -11.35 -22.29 12.96
N LEU A 507 -11.93 -21.12 13.24
CA LEU A 507 -12.21 -20.10 12.22
C LEU A 507 -10.92 -19.59 11.57
N TYR A 508 -9.87 -19.32 12.36
CA TYR A 508 -8.54 -18.97 11.85
C TYR A 508 -8.02 -20.04 10.88
N THR A 509 -8.05 -21.31 11.31
CA THR A 509 -7.45 -22.40 10.52
C THR A 509 -8.21 -22.62 9.21
N TRP A 510 -9.51 -22.89 9.29
CA TRP A 510 -10.31 -23.19 8.11
C TRP A 510 -10.52 -21.95 7.22
N GLY A 511 -10.69 -20.79 7.81
CA GLY A 511 -10.78 -19.53 7.08
C GLY A 511 -9.50 -19.24 6.29
N SER A 512 -8.32 -19.47 6.90
CA SER A 512 -7.04 -19.32 6.22
C SER A 512 -6.85 -20.35 5.11
N VAL A 513 -7.14 -21.62 5.34
CA VAL A 513 -7.00 -22.70 4.34
C VAL A 513 -7.91 -22.43 3.13
N ILE A 514 -9.20 -22.18 3.38
CA ILE A 514 -10.18 -21.88 2.32
C ILE A 514 -9.76 -20.62 1.56
N GLY A 515 -9.36 -19.57 2.28
CA GLY A 515 -8.89 -18.33 1.69
C GLY A 515 -7.67 -18.55 0.78
N LEU A 516 -6.68 -19.33 1.20
CA LEU A 516 -5.47 -19.63 0.40
C LEU A 516 -5.79 -20.48 -0.83
N VAL A 517 -6.69 -21.43 -0.73
CA VAL A 517 -7.15 -22.23 -1.89
C VAL A 517 -7.84 -21.30 -2.90
N LEU A 518 -8.84 -20.54 -2.47
CA LEU A 518 -9.59 -19.64 -3.33
C LEU A 518 -8.70 -18.55 -3.96
N LEU A 519 -7.75 -18.01 -3.21
CA LEU A 519 -6.75 -17.05 -3.65
C LEU A 519 -5.84 -17.63 -4.77
N THR A 520 -5.63 -18.96 -4.77
CA THR A 520 -4.72 -19.63 -5.70
C THR A 520 -5.42 -20.03 -7.00
N VAL A 521 -6.71 -20.35 -6.96
CA VAL A 521 -7.50 -20.82 -8.11
C VAL A 521 -7.39 -19.90 -9.33
N PRO A 522 -7.52 -18.56 -9.24
CA PRO A 522 -7.40 -17.68 -10.41
C PRO A 522 -6.05 -17.82 -11.13
N PHE A 523 -4.96 -18.09 -10.40
CA PHE A 523 -3.63 -18.22 -10.98
C PHE A 523 -3.39 -19.52 -11.76
N ILE A 524 -4.27 -20.51 -11.65
CA ILE A 524 -4.26 -21.70 -12.51
C ILE A 524 -4.45 -21.28 -13.98
N PHE A 525 -5.23 -20.24 -14.22
CA PHE A 525 -5.53 -19.69 -15.54
C PHE A 525 -4.51 -18.63 -16.02
N TYR A 526 -3.47 -18.35 -15.22
CA TYR A 526 -2.44 -17.40 -15.59
C TYR A 526 -1.39 -18.05 -16.48
N ASP A 527 -1.33 -17.64 -17.75
CA ASP A 527 -0.46 -18.21 -18.81
C ASP A 527 0.53 -17.19 -19.41
N LEU A 528 0.74 -16.03 -18.74
CA LEU A 528 1.77 -15.08 -19.14
C LEU A 528 3.14 -15.58 -18.63
N THR A 529 3.82 -16.35 -19.49
CA THR A 529 5.15 -16.87 -19.19
C THR A 529 6.22 -15.78 -19.33
N ARG A 530 7.42 -16.06 -18.84
CA ARG A 530 8.56 -15.15 -18.95
C ARG A 530 8.91 -14.89 -20.42
N GLU A 531 8.95 -15.93 -21.24
CA GLU A 531 9.27 -15.83 -22.67
C GLU A 531 8.27 -14.94 -23.39
N LYS A 532 6.97 -15.08 -23.09
CA LYS A 532 5.92 -14.24 -23.67
C LYS A 532 6.04 -12.78 -23.21
N HIS A 533 6.40 -12.52 -21.97
CA HIS A 533 6.65 -11.17 -21.48
C HIS A 533 7.86 -10.54 -22.17
N ASP A 534 8.99 -11.27 -22.29
CA ASP A 534 10.21 -10.78 -22.92
C ASP A 534 9.99 -10.48 -24.41
N MET A 535 9.19 -11.31 -25.11
CA MET A 535 8.73 -11.03 -26.48
C MET A 535 7.96 -9.71 -26.55
N CYS A 536 6.99 -9.48 -25.65
CA CYS A 536 6.22 -8.24 -25.61
C CYS A 536 7.12 -7.01 -25.40
N VAL A 537 8.10 -7.11 -24.51
CA VAL A 537 9.07 -6.02 -24.25
C VAL A 537 9.89 -5.72 -25.50
N LYS A 538 10.40 -6.76 -26.16
CA LYS A 538 11.21 -6.62 -27.40
C LYS A 538 10.42 -5.94 -28.51
N GLU A 539 9.21 -6.42 -28.79
CA GLU A 539 8.35 -5.82 -29.82
C GLU A 539 7.96 -4.37 -29.49
N LEU A 540 7.73 -4.04 -28.21
CA LEU A 540 7.47 -2.65 -27.79
C LEU A 540 8.70 -1.77 -28.06
N GLN A 541 9.92 -2.26 -27.79
CA GLN A 541 11.15 -1.53 -28.08
C GLN A 541 11.35 -1.30 -29.58
N GLU A 542 11.08 -2.30 -30.41
CA GLU A 542 11.15 -2.20 -31.86
C GLU A 542 10.14 -1.18 -32.40
N ARG A 543 8.90 -1.16 -31.90
CA ARG A 543 7.88 -0.16 -32.28
C ARG A 543 8.31 1.27 -31.95
N VAL A 544 8.94 1.48 -30.79
CA VAL A 544 9.43 2.82 -30.39
C VAL A 544 10.59 3.25 -31.29
N LYS A 545 11.54 2.38 -31.57
CA LYS A 545 12.65 2.67 -32.50
C LYS A 545 12.17 3.03 -33.90
N ALA A 546 11.22 2.27 -34.43
CA ALA A 546 10.64 2.55 -35.77
C ALA A 546 9.97 3.94 -35.85
N ILE A 547 9.34 4.39 -34.74
CA ILE A 547 8.77 5.74 -34.66
C ILE A 547 9.88 6.80 -34.64
N GLU A 548 10.95 6.58 -33.88
CA GLU A 548 12.10 7.50 -33.80
C GLU A 548 12.86 7.59 -35.13
N GLU A 549 13.05 6.47 -35.84
CA GLU A 549 13.71 6.42 -37.16
C GLU A 549 12.90 7.15 -38.24
N THR A 550 11.59 6.92 -38.31
CA THR A 550 10.70 7.63 -39.23
C THR A 550 10.74 9.15 -39.02
N GLU A 551 10.98 9.59 -37.80
CA GLU A 551 11.07 11.01 -37.43
C GLU A 551 12.41 11.63 -37.81
N SER A 552 13.49 10.89 -37.63
CA SER A 552 14.82 11.34 -38.07
C SER A 552 14.88 11.52 -39.61
N GLU A 553 14.19 10.65 -40.34
CA GLU A 553 14.06 10.77 -41.80
C GLU A 553 13.21 11.99 -42.22
N VAL A 554 12.06 12.24 -41.52
CA VAL A 554 11.20 13.40 -41.81
C VAL A 554 11.86 14.73 -41.40
N ALA A 555 12.69 14.74 -40.36
CA ALA A 555 13.43 15.91 -39.91
C ALA A 555 14.67 16.23 -40.79
N SER A 556 15.10 15.27 -41.60
CA SER A 556 16.24 15.42 -42.54
C SER A 556 15.82 15.86 -43.94
N VAL A 557 14.53 15.90 -44.23
CA VAL A 557 13.90 16.42 -45.46
C VAL A 557 13.31 17.81 -45.19
#